data_64e34aef30bdda1a46b8f9f49b42aa4b
#
_entry.id   64e34aef30bdda1a46b8f9f49b42aa4b
#
_cell.length_a   1.000
_cell.length_b   1.000
_cell.length_c   1.000
_cell.angle_alpha   90.00
_cell.angle_beta   90.00
_cell.angle_gamma   90.00
#
_symmetry.space_group_name_H-M   'P 1'
#
loop_
_entity.id
_entity.type
_entity.pdbx_description
1 polymer ?
#
loop_
_entity_poly.entity_id
_entity_poly.type
_entity_poly.pdbx_seq_one_letter_code
_entity_poly.pdbx_strand_id
1 'polypeptide(L)'
;MPAKTGDIKAAVFVIHGSRDPVAPKADRDALEAELDGAGANWQLLDFGGRLHSFAEEETMMQGIAEFNAPAARQTYRMLDDFIQDAFNKKL
;
A
#
# COMPACT_ATOMS: atom_id res chain seq x y z
N MET A 1 -13.52 -6.39 -12.87
CA MET A 1 -14.78 -5.69 -12.52
C MET A 1 -14.58 -4.90 -11.25
N PRO A 2 -15.01 -3.65 -11.20
CA PRO A 2 -14.93 -2.89 -9.96
C PRO A 2 -15.75 -3.53 -8.85
N ALA A 3 -15.25 -3.45 -7.61
CA ALA A 3 -15.99 -3.91 -6.46
C ALA A 3 -17.17 -2.98 -6.16
N LYS A 4 -18.22 -3.55 -5.59
CA LYS A 4 -19.43 -2.80 -5.20
C LYS A 4 -19.42 -2.57 -3.70
N THR A 5 -20.22 -1.62 -3.23
CA THR A 5 -20.38 -1.36 -1.80
C THR A 5 -20.74 -2.66 -1.06
N GLY A 6 -19.95 -2.97 -0.04
CA GLY A 6 -20.12 -4.18 0.76
C GLY A 6 -19.40 -5.42 0.24
N ASP A 7 -18.79 -5.38 -0.96
CA ASP A 7 -18.03 -6.50 -1.50
C ASP A 7 -16.72 -6.72 -0.74
N ILE A 8 -16.12 -5.64 -0.24
CA ILE A 8 -14.85 -5.71 0.51
C ILE A 8 -15.15 -5.52 1.99
N LYS A 9 -15.03 -6.59 2.75
CA LYS A 9 -15.31 -6.59 4.20
C LYS A 9 -14.05 -6.56 5.05
N ALA A 10 -12.91 -6.89 4.47
CA ALA A 10 -11.62 -6.82 5.16
C ALA A 10 -11.12 -5.38 5.23
N ALA A 11 -10.35 -5.07 6.27
CA ALA A 11 -9.58 -3.82 6.29
C ALA A 11 -8.41 -3.95 5.33
N VAL A 12 -8.12 -2.88 4.58
CA VAL A 12 -7.09 -2.87 3.53
C VAL A 12 -6.07 -1.80 3.83
N PHE A 13 -4.80 -2.16 3.83
CA PHE A 13 -3.70 -1.22 3.97
C PHE A 13 -2.74 -1.37 2.79
N VAL A 14 -2.56 -0.28 2.04
CA VAL A 14 -1.73 -0.25 0.84
C VAL A 14 -0.56 0.71 1.08
N ILE A 15 0.66 0.25 0.82
CA ILE A 15 1.86 1.08 0.92
C ILE A 15 2.58 1.05 -0.42
N HIS A 16 2.82 2.24 -0.97
CA HIS A 16 3.45 2.41 -2.28
C HIS A 16 4.67 3.32 -2.24
N GLY A 17 5.58 3.12 -3.20
CA GLY A 17 6.58 4.11 -3.55
C GLY A 17 6.01 5.07 -4.61
N SER A 18 6.13 6.38 -4.39
CA SER A 18 5.51 7.37 -5.28
C SER A 18 6.10 7.39 -6.69
N ARG A 19 7.31 6.86 -6.87
CA ARG A 19 7.98 6.75 -8.18
C ARG A 19 7.95 5.35 -8.77
N ASP A 20 7.12 4.49 -8.24
CA ASP A 20 6.97 3.12 -8.73
C ASP A 20 6.38 3.11 -10.14
N PRO A 21 7.15 2.76 -11.19
CA PRO A 21 6.64 2.73 -12.55
C PRO A 21 5.75 1.51 -12.83
N VAL A 22 5.80 0.48 -11.97
CA VAL A 22 4.98 -0.72 -12.09
C VAL A 22 3.55 -0.42 -11.65
N ALA A 23 3.38 0.49 -10.68
CA ALA A 23 2.08 0.94 -10.19
C ALA A 23 2.03 2.48 -10.23
N PRO A 24 1.85 3.09 -11.41
CA PRO A 24 1.84 4.53 -11.54
C PRO A 24 0.65 5.17 -10.83
N LYS A 25 0.72 6.48 -10.64
CA LYS A 25 -0.30 7.23 -9.89
C LYS A 25 -1.72 6.98 -10.37
N ALA A 26 -1.93 6.88 -11.69
CA ALA A 26 -3.26 6.63 -12.24
C ALA A 26 -3.86 5.30 -11.75
N ASP A 27 -3.04 4.26 -11.62
CA ASP A 27 -3.48 2.96 -11.11
C ASP A 27 -3.79 3.04 -9.62
N ARG A 28 -3.00 3.80 -8.86
CA ARG A 28 -3.26 4.01 -7.43
C ARG A 28 -4.53 4.81 -7.21
N ASP A 29 -4.76 5.84 -8.02
CA ASP A 29 -5.98 6.66 -7.94
C ASP A 29 -7.22 5.80 -8.26
N ALA A 30 -7.12 4.90 -9.25
CA ALA A 30 -8.18 3.97 -9.58
C ALA A 30 -8.47 2.98 -8.45
N LEU A 31 -7.43 2.49 -7.78
CA LEU A 31 -7.57 1.61 -6.62
C LEU A 31 -8.27 2.33 -5.46
N GLU A 32 -7.88 3.56 -5.16
CA GLU A 32 -8.52 4.35 -4.12
C GLU A 32 -10.01 4.54 -4.41
N ALA A 33 -10.35 4.90 -5.64
CA ALA A 33 -11.74 5.09 -6.04
C ALA A 33 -12.55 3.78 -5.92
N GLU A 34 -11.96 2.65 -6.26
CA GLU A 34 -12.62 1.35 -6.13
C GLU A 34 -12.85 0.97 -4.67
N LEU A 35 -11.84 1.13 -3.82
CA LEU A 35 -11.96 0.84 -2.39
C LEU A 35 -13.00 1.74 -1.72
N ASP A 36 -12.99 3.01 -2.07
CA ASP A 36 -13.93 3.99 -1.53
C ASP A 36 -15.36 3.68 -1.99
N GLY A 37 -15.53 3.40 -3.26
CA GLY A 37 -16.83 3.01 -3.83
C GLY A 37 -17.38 1.70 -3.27
N ALA A 38 -16.52 0.79 -2.87
CA ALA A 38 -16.90 -0.48 -2.24
C ALA A 38 -17.26 -0.33 -0.75
N GLY A 39 -17.03 0.85 -0.16
CA GLY A 39 -17.25 1.08 1.26
C GLY A 39 -16.24 0.36 2.15
N ALA A 40 -15.06 0.04 1.62
CA ALA A 40 -14.02 -0.65 2.38
C ALA A 40 -13.42 0.27 3.45
N ASN A 41 -12.95 -0.33 4.55
CA ASN A 41 -12.09 0.36 5.50
C ASN A 41 -10.66 0.29 4.95
N TRP A 42 -10.17 1.39 4.38
CA TRP A 42 -8.90 1.39 3.67
C TRP A 42 -8.00 2.55 4.07
N GLN A 43 -6.70 2.30 3.95
CA GLN A 43 -5.66 3.30 4.12
C GLN A 43 -4.64 3.10 3.01
N LEU A 44 -4.13 4.18 2.45
CA LEU A 44 -3.09 4.15 1.43
C LEU A 44 -2.02 5.16 1.78
N LEU A 45 -0.77 4.72 1.78
CA LEU A 45 0.38 5.56 2.06
C LEU A 45 1.37 5.49 0.91
N ASP A 46 1.74 6.67 0.39
CA ASP A 46 2.81 6.79 -0.59
C ASP A 46 4.09 7.26 0.08
N PHE A 47 5.17 6.52 -0.12
CA PHE A 47 6.51 6.98 0.26
C PHE A 47 7.09 7.82 -0.88
N GLY A 48 7.36 9.09 -0.61
CA GLY A 48 7.90 10.01 -1.61
C GLY A 48 9.23 9.54 -2.17
N GLY A 49 9.34 9.50 -3.49
CA GLY A 49 10.57 9.16 -4.17
C GLY A 49 10.99 7.70 -4.13
N ARG A 50 10.17 6.79 -3.59
CA ARG A 50 10.52 5.38 -3.55
C ARG A 50 10.02 4.64 -4.78
N LEU A 51 10.77 3.62 -5.18
CA LEU A 51 10.47 2.79 -6.34
C LEU A 51 9.73 1.51 -5.94
N HIS A 52 9.49 0.62 -6.92
CA HIS A 52 8.83 -0.67 -6.69
C HIS A 52 9.63 -1.53 -5.71
N SER A 53 8.94 -2.30 -4.88
CA SER A 53 9.54 -3.23 -3.90
C SER A 53 10.56 -2.59 -2.96
N PHE A 54 10.38 -1.32 -2.60
CA PHE A 54 11.33 -0.59 -1.75
C PHE A 54 11.53 -1.22 -0.36
N ALA A 55 10.62 -2.05 0.10
CA ALA A 55 10.68 -2.73 1.40
C ALA A 55 11.35 -4.10 1.35
N GLU A 56 11.70 -4.59 0.17
CA GLU A 56 12.34 -5.90 -0.02
C GLU A 56 13.85 -5.74 -0.12
N GLU A 57 14.59 -6.39 0.79
CA GLU A 57 16.05 -6.34 0.78
C GLU A 57 16.64 -6.84 -0.54
N GLU A 58 17.79 -6.28 -0.90
CA GLU A 58 18.56 -6.63 -2.09
C GLU A 58 17.83 -6.40 -3.42
N THR A 59 16.65 -5.76 -3.38
CA THR A 59 15.97 -5.43 -4.62
C THR A 59 16.66 -4.27 -5.30
N MET A 60 17.07 -4.49 -6.56
CA MET A 60 17.66 -3.44 -7.38
C MET A 60 17.37 -3.69 -8.85
N MET A 61 16.52 -2.86 -9.43
CA MET A 61 16.31 -2.75 -10.88
C MET A 61 16.32 -1.27 -11.19
N GLN A 62 17.41 -0.79 -11.74
CA GLN A 62 17.65 0.64 -11.91
C GLN A 62 16.44 1.38 -12.51
N GLY A 63 15.95 2.39 -11.80
CA GLY A 63 14.81 3.20 -12.22
C GLY A 63 13.44 2.53 -12.07
N ILE A 64 13.37 1.26 -11.66
CA ILE A 64 12.12 0.49 -11.54
C ILE A 64 11.87 0.02 -10.11
N ALA A 65 12.85 -0.65 -9.50
CA ALA A 65 12.73 -1.19 -8.17
C ALA A 65 14.03 -0.98 -7.39
N GLU A 66 13.92 -0.58 -6.13
CA GLU A 66 15.08 -0.31 -5.29
C GLU A 66 14.70 -0.39 -3.82
N PHE A 67 15.48 -1.17 -3.05
CA PHE A 67 15.32 -1.24 -1.59
C PHE A 67 15.70 0.09 -0.94
N ASN A 68 14.91 0.47 0.08
CA ASN A 68 15.21 1.63 0.90
C ASN A 68 15.02 1.26 2.37
N ALA A 69 16.12 1.22 3.14
CA ALA A 69 16.09 0.74 4.51
C ALA A 69 15.22 1.58 5.45
N PRO A 70 15.28 2.92 5.46
CA PRO A 70 14.38 3.72 6.31
C PRO A 70 12.91 3.48 5.99
N ALA A 71 12.53 3.48 4.71
CA ALA A 71 11.14 3.25 4.30
C ALA A 71 10.70 1.83 4.63
N ALA A 72 11.57 0.83 4.47
CA ALA A 72 11.28 -0.55 4.83
C ALA A 72 11.01 -0.69 6.34
N ARG A 73 11.84 -0.08 7.20
CA ARG A 73 11.62 -0.13 8.64
C ARG A 73 10.29 0.48 9.04
N GLN A 74 9.95 1.62 8.46
CA GLN A 74 8.66 2.29 8.74
C GLN A 74 7.50 1.45 8.24
N THR A 75 7.63 0.86 7.06
CA THR A 75 6.61 -0.03 6.49
C THR A 75 6.31 -1.20 7.42
N TYR A 76 7.33 -1.89 7.91
CA TYR A 76 7.13 -3.05 8.79
C TYR A 76 6.52 -2.65 10.13
N ARG A 77 6.88 -1.49 10.68
CA ARG A 77 6.24 -0.99 11.90
C ARG A 77 4.77 -0.67 11.70
N MET A 78 4.44 -0.02 10.59
CA MET A 78 3.04 0.31 10.27
C MET A 78 2.21 -0.94 9.99
N LEU A 79 2.79 -1.93 9.30
CA LEU A 79 2.13 -3.22 9.07
C LEU A 79 1.84 -3.94 10.39
N ASP A 80 2.82 -3.98 11.29
CA ASP A 80 2.63 -4.61 12.60
C ASP A 80 1.51 -3.93 13.37
N ASP A 81 1.52 -2.61 13.43
CA ASP A 81 0.51 -1.82 14.11
C ASP A 81 -0.89 -2.06 13.51
N PHE A 82 -0.98 -2.04 12.18
CA PHE A 82 -2.23 -2.32 11.48
C PHE A 82 -2.76 -3.73 11.76
N ILE A 83 -1.88 -4.73 11.70
CA ILE A 83 -2.25 -6.13 11.98
C ILE A 83 -2.73 -6.28 13.41
N GLN A 84 -2.06 -5.65 14.38
CA GLN A 84 -2.46 -5.67 15.78
C GLN A 84 -3.86 -5.08 15.97
N ASP A 85 -4.12 -3.93 15.35
CA ASP A 85 -5.43 -3.29 15.43
C ASP A 85 -6.52 -4.13 14.78
N ALA A 86 -6.25 -4.75 13.63
CA ALA A 86 -7.20 -5.63 12.96
C ALA A 86 -7.51 -6.86 13.83
N PHE A 87 -6.47 -7.45 14.44
CA PHE A 87 -6.60 -8.63 15.29
C PHE A 87 -7.42 -8.31 16.55
N ASN A 88 -7.26 -7.11 17.09
CA ASN A 88 -7.97 -6.66 18.28
C ASN A 88 -9.32 -5.99 17.96
N LYS A 89 -9.75 -6.05 16.70
CA LYS A 89 -11.02 -5.48 16.23
C LYS A 89 -11.15 -3.98 16.51
N LYS A 90 -10.05 -3.24 16.30
CA LYS A 90 -10.01 -1.79 16.49
C LYS A 90 -10.09 -1.00 15.19
N LEU A 91 -10.28 -1.67 14.07
CA LEU A 91 -10.43 -1.03 12.77
C LEU A 91 -11.88 -0.97 12.33
#